data_4691ecebfc94398b042c1b71259a9d65
#
_entry.id   4691ecebfc94398b042c1b71259a9d65
#
_cell.length_a   1.000
_cell.length_b   1.000
_cell.length_c   1.000
_cell.angle_alpha   90.00
_cell.angle_beta   90.00
_cell.angle_gamma   90.00
#
_symmetry.space_group_name_H-M   'P 1'
#
loop_
_entity.id
_entity.type
_entity.pdbx_description
1 polymer ?
#
loop_
_entity_poly.entity_id
_entity_poly.type
_entity_poly.pdbx_seq_one_letter_code
_entity_poly.pdbx_strand_id
1 'polypeptide(L)'
;MNEIKVVVGIDFGSSGTGYAFSYNNPKDIILGKFNNQGIDSKVPTQIILDSKLEKVLAFGNECKNYIGAYGLFENGELFFQKIKMNLYEGSYMIKPQNNSKEYPLEDVISKVLEYIKEEAIKSIKDNNPKIKLEQIKYVVTVPAIWDLSMKGIMIKASEKAGLLNQN
;
A
#
# COMPACT_ATOMS: atom_id res chain seq x y z
N MET A 1 14.60 -0.95 23.86
CA MET A 1 13.82 -0.41 22.73
C MET A 1 14.81 0.08 21.68
N ASN A 2 14.67 -0.36 20.42
CA ASN A 2 15.53 0.15 19.37
C ASN A 2 15.17 1.61 19.07
N GLU A 3 16.18 2.46 18.93
CA GLU A 3 15.99 3.88 18.58
C GLU A 3 15.39 3.98 17.17
N ILE A 4 14.26 4.67 17.02
CA ILE A 4 13.65 4.95 15.73
C ILE A 4 14.51 6.02 15.02
N LYS A 5 14.94 5.72 13.80
CA LYS A 5 15.78 6.59 12.98
C LYS A 5 15.08 7.10 11.72
N VAL A 6 14.01 6.44 11.30
CA VAL A 6 13.25 6.80 10.11
C VAL A 6 11.76 6.70 10.41
N VAL A 7 11.01 7.70 9.98
CA VAL A 7 9.55 7.67 9.98
C VAL A 7 9.06 7.71 8.56
N VAL A 8 8.23 6.74 8.19
CA VAL A 8 7.57 6.64 6.88
C VAL A 8 6.11 7.02 7.04
N GLY A 9 5.65 8.05 6.36
CA GLY A 9 4.24 8.41 6.23
C GLY A 9 3.65 7.82 4.96
N ILE A 10 2.54 7.11 5.08
CA ILE A 10 1.80 6.53 3.95
C ILE A 10 0.46 7.26 3.81
N ASP A 11 0.23 7.85 2.64
CA ASP A 11 -1.06 8.42 2.26
C ASP A 11 -1.79 7.45 1.34
N PHE A 12 -2.65 6.63 1.93
CA PHE A 12 -3.54 5.72 1.22
C PHE A 12 -4.77 6.49 0.75
N GLY A 13 -4.77 6.95 -0.50
CA GLY A 13 -5.82 7.79 -1.08
C GLY A 13 -6.83 7.03 -1.94
N SER A 14 -8.00 7.64 -2.22
CA SER A 14 -9.05 7.05 -3.08
C SER A 14 -8.63 7.01 -4.55
N SER A 15 -7.97 8.06 -5.02
CA SER A 15 -7.51 8.17 -6.41
C SER A 15 -6.05 7.83 -6.57
N GLY A 16 -5.23 8.16 -5.57
CA GLY A 16 -3.80 7.94 -5.61
C GLY A 16 -3.22 7.72 -4.22
N THR A 17 -2.22 6.87 -4.17
CA THR A 17 -1.47 6.50 -2.98
C THR A 17 -0.02 6.91 -3.14
N GLY A 18 0.59 7.37 -2.05
CA GLY A 18 1.98 7.76 -2.00
C GLY A 18 2.59 7.56 -0.62
N TYR A 19 3.89 7.72 -0.54
CA TYR A 19 4.61 7.72 0.73
C TYR A 19 5.70 8.77 0.75
N ALA A 20 6.11 9.14 1.94
CA ALA A 20 7.27 9.97 2.18
C ALA A 20 7.98 9.47 3.44
N PHE A 21 9.25 9.76 3.57
CA PHE A 21 9.98 9.43 4.79
C PHE A 21 10.94 10.54 5.19
N SER A 22 11.28 10.55 6.47
CA SER A 22 12.27 11.46 7.04
C SER A 22 13.16 10.69 8.01
N TYR A 23 14.44 11.01 7.98
CA TYR A 23 15.35 10.64 9.05
C TYR A 23 15.10 11.57 10.26
N ASN A 24 15.82 11.48 11.32
CA ASN A 24 15.62 12.22 12.59
C ASN A 24 15.45 13.75 12.47
N ASN A 25 15.45 14.31 11.28
CA ASN A 25 15.19 15.72 11.03
C ASN A 25 13.85 15.91 10.29
N PRO A 26 12.78 16.41 10.95
CA PRO A 26 11.47 16.57 10.33
C PRO A 26 11.42 17.63 9.21
N LYS A 27 12.50 18.37 8.99
CA LYS A 27 12.60 19.34 7.89
C LYS A 27 13.08 18.68 6.58
N ASP A 28 13.70 17.51 6.66
CA ASP A 28 14.24 16.79 5.51
C ASP A 28 13.30 15.66 5.10
N ILE A 29 12.19 16.02 4.46
CA ILE A 29 11.20 15.06 3.96
C ILE A 29 11.61 14.63 2.56
N ILE A 30 11.76 13.33 2.37
CA ILE A 30 12.03 12.70 1.08
C ILE A 30 10.73 12.08 0.57
N LEU A 31 10.28 12.57 -0.59
CA LEU A 31 9.11 12.00 -1.26
C LEU A 31 9.46 10.63 -1.82
N GLY A 32 8.63 9.65 -1.54
CA GLY A 32 8.76 8.31 -2.08
C GLY A 32 8.56 8.30 -3.59
N LYS A 33 9.30 7.43 -4.25
CA LYS A 33 9.14 7.16 -5.69
C LYS A 33 8.85 5.68 -5.85
N PHE A 34 7.89 5.38 -6.69
CA PHE A 34 7.64 4.00 -7.09
C PHE A 34 8.50 3.66 -8.30
N ASN A 35 9.23 2.56 -8.23
CA ASN A 35 10.08 2.15 -9.33
C ASN A 35 9.26 1.94 -10.61
N ASN A 36 9.84 2.35 -11.74
CA ASN A 36 9.25 2.23 -13.07
C ASN A 36 7.93 2.99 -13.30
N GLN A 37 7.50 3.86 -12.37
CA GLN A 37 6.22 4.56 -12.46
C GLN A 37 6.31 6.07 -12.73
N GLY A 38 7.47 6.54 -13.18
CA GLY A 38 7.72 7.94 -13.47
C GLY A 38 8.20 8.74 -12.27
N ILE A 39 8.09 10.07 -12.33
CA ILE A 39 8.57 11.01 -11.31
C ILE A 39 7.51 11.37 -10.26
N ASP A 40 6.26 10.91 -10.45
CA ASP A 40 5.17 11.25 -9.57
C ASP A 40 5.34 10.59 -8.19
N SER A 41 5.12 11.37 -7.15
CA SER A 41 5.14 10.89 -5.76
C SER A 41 3.87 10.13 -5.35
N LYS A 42 2.85 10.15 -6.20
CA LYS A 42 1.60 9.39 -6.05
C LYS A 42 1.26 8.64 -7.32
N VAL A 43 0.79 7.41 -7.15
CA VAL A 43 0.33 6.54 -8.23
C VAL A 43 -1.12 6.14 -7.99
N PRO A 44 -1.88 5.75 -9.02
CA PRO A 44 -3.26 5.30 -8.85
C PRO A 44 -3.39 4.19 -7.80
N THR A 45 -4.41 4.28 -6.94
CA THR A 45 -4.68 3.24 -5.93
C THR A 45 -5.38 2.06 -6.58
N GLN A 46 -4.61 1.23 -7.27
CA GLN A 46 -5.05 0.02 -7.97
C GLN A 46 -3.97 -1.05 -7.90
N ILE A 47 -4.38 -2.32 -7.89
CA ILE A 47 -3.48 -3.45 -7.68
C ILE A 47 -3.95 -4.67 -8.48
N ILE A 48 -3.01 -5.41 -9.03
CA ILE A 48 -3.23 -6.74 -9.58
C ILE A 48 -2.55 -7.76 -8.66
N LEU A 49 -3.32 -8.71 -8.19
CA LEU A 49 -2.87 -9.81 -7.33
C LEU A 49 -2.99 -11.14 -8.07
N ASP A 50 -2.23 -12.12 -7.64
CA ASP A 50 -2.46 -13.50 -8.07
C ASP A 50 -3.81 -14.03 -7.55
N SER A 51 -4.25 -15.17 -8.06
CA SER A 51 -5.54 -15.79 -7.72
C SER A 51 -5.73 -16.14 -6.24
N LYS A 52 -4.63 -16.20 -5.47
CA LYS A 52 -4.63 -16.53 -4.04
C LYS A 52 -4.47 -15.32 -3.12
N LEU A 53 -4.35 -14.11 -3.67
CA LEU A 53 -4.02 -12.88 -2.91
C LEU A 53 -2.65 -12.94 -2.20
N GLU A 54 -1.73 -13.77 -2.66
CA GLU A 54 -0.41 -13.94 -2.03
C GLU A 54 0.62 -12.96 -2.60
N LYS A 55 0.59 -12.76 -3.93
CA LYS A 55 1.60 -11.96 -4.64
C LYS A 55 1.00 -10.73 -5.29
N VAL A 56 1.70 -9.60 -5.16
CA VAL A 56 1.45 -8.41 -5.95
C VAL A 56 2.13 -8.58 -7.31
N LEU A 57 1.34 -8.55 -8.38
CA LEU A 57 1.81 -8.68 -9.76
C LEU A 57 2.03 -7.31 -10.41
N ALA A 58 1.21 -6.32 -10.04
CA ALA A 58 1.38 -4.94 -10.46
C ALA A 58 0.67 -3.99 -9.49
N PHE A 59 1.18 -2.75 -9.38
CA PHE A 59 0.59 -1.70 -8.57
C PHE A 59 0.63 -0.36 -9.32
N GLY A 60 -0.36 0.50 -9.08
CA GLY A 60 -0.38 1.84 -9.65
C GLY A 60 -0.41 1.84 -11.19
N ASN A 61 0.46 2.62 -11.81
CA ASN A 61 0.56 2.73 -13.27
C ASN A 61 1.00 1.42 -13.94
N GLU A 62 1.72 0.55 -13.23
CA GLU A 62 2.15 -0.75 -13.75
C GLU A 62 0.97 -1.68 -14.08
N CYS A 63 -0.18 -1.52 -13.43
CA CYS A 63 -1.37 -2.30 -13.75
C CYS A 63 -1.77 -2.17 -15.22
N LYS A 64 -1.69 -0.96 -15.77
CA LYS A 64 -1.98 -0.71 -17.19
C LYS A 64 -0.99 -1.42 -18.10
N ASN A 65 0.30 -1.37 -17.74
CA ASN A 65 1.36 -2.04 -18.51
C ASN A 65 1.22 -3.56 -18.42
N TYR A 66 0.88 -4.09 -17.25
CA TYR A 66 0.64 -5.51 -17.04
C TYR A 66 -0.50 -6.02 -17.94
N ILE A 67 -1.64 -5.34 -17.94
CA ILE A 67 -2.79 -5.68 -18.78
C ILE A 67 -2.43 -5.62 -20.28
N GLY A 68 -1.66 -4.60 -20.68
CA GLY A 68 -1.21 -4.45 -22.07
C GLY A 68 -0.22 -5.54 -22.53
N ALA A 69 0.62 -6.05 -21.63
CA ALA A 69 1.65 -7.04 -21.94
C ALA A 69 1.15 -8.48 -21.89
N TYR A 70 0.27 -8.80 -20.93
CA TYR A 70 -0.14 -10.19 -20.64
C TYR A 70 -1.61 -10.48 -20.96
N GLY A 71 -2.35 -9.49 -21.49
CA GLY A 71 -3.77 -9.67 -21.81
C GLY A 71 -4.67 -9.69 -20.57
N LEU A 72 -5.89 -10.21 -20.75
CA LEU A 72 -6.90 -10.18 -19.71
C LEU A 72 -6.88 -11.46 -18.85
N PHE A 73 -6.06 -11.47 -17.81
CA PHE A 73 -6.27 -12.31 -16.61
C PHE A 73 -6.49 -13.82 -16.86
N GLU A 74 -5.70 -14.40 -17.76
CA GLU A 74 -5.84 -15.81 -18.18
C GLU A 74 -5.50 -16.82 -17.07
N ASN A 75 -4.69 -16.41 -16.08
CA ASN A 75 -4.25 -17.26 -14.97
C ASN A 75 -5.04 -17.01 -13.68
N GLY A 76 -6.18 -16.30 -13.77
CA GLY A 76 -7.04 -16.02 -12.64
C GLY A 76 -6.57 -14.87 -11.77
N GLU A 77 -5.73 -13.98 -12.29
CA GLU A 77 -5.30 -12.75 -11.62
C GLU A 77 -6.52 -11.88 -11.24
N LEU A 78 -6.38 -11.12 -10.18
CA LEU A 78 -7.43 -10.31 -9.59
C LEU A 78 -7.06 -8.83 -9.66
N PHE A 79 -7.84 -8.03 -10.38
CA PHE A 79 -7.62 -6.60 -10.54
C PHE A 79 -8.56 -5.77 -9.66
N PHE A 80 -8.00 -5.05 -8.70
CA PHE A 80 -8.76 -4.20 -7.78
C PHE A 80 -8.50 -2.72 -8.03
N GLN A 81 -9.58 -1.95 -8.11
CA GLN A 81 -9.61 -0.50 -8.19
C GLN A 81 -10.60 0.08 -7.17
N LYS A 82 -10.56 1.39 -6.96
CA LYS A 82 -11.47 2.11 -6.05
C LYS A 82 -11.53 1.49 -4.66
N ILE A 83 -10.42 0.90 -4.21
CA ILE A 83 -10.33 0.10 -2.98
C ILE A 83 -10.83 0.88 -1.76
N LYS A 84 -10.42 2.15 -1.62
CA LYS A 84 -10.81 3.01 -0.50
C LYS A 84 -12.30 3.39 -0.53
N MET A 85 -12.96 3.37 -1.69
CA MET A 85 -14.38 3.70 -1.79
C MET A 85 -15.25 2.67 -1.08
N ASN A 86 -14.85 1.39 -1.08
CA ASN A 86 -15.57 0.35 -0.34
C ASN A 86 -15.63 0.60 1.17
N LEU A 87 -14.60 1.27 1.73
CA LEU A 87 -14.62 1.70 3.13
C LEU A 87 -15.73 2.74 3.38
N TYR A 88 -15.88 3.71 2.48
CA TYR A 88 -16.95 4.74 2.60
C TYR A 88 -18.34 4.15 2.45
N GLU A 89 -18.48 3.09 1.68
CA GLU A 89 -19.75 2.36 1.51
C GLU A 89 -20.04 1.41 2.68
N GLY A 90 -19.15 1.33 3.67
CA GLY A 90 -19.27 0.44 4.83
C GLY A 90 -19.12 -1.04 4.49
N SER A 91 -18.53 -1.35 3.33
CA SER A 91 -18.32 -2.73 2.90
C SER A 91 -17.07 -3.33 3.56
N TYR A 92 -17.20 -4.57 4.01
CA TYR A 92 -16.07 -5.41 4.46
C TYR A 92 -15.49 -6.27 3.34
N MET A 93 -16.15 -6.26 2.18
CA MET A 93 -15.80 -7.09 1.02
C MET A 93 -15.57 -6.21 -0.20
N ILE A 94 -14.75 -6.70 -1.13
CA ILE A 94 -14.47 -6.03 -2.40
C ILE A 94 -14.48 -7.04 -3.55
N LYS A 95 -14.99 -6.61 -4.70
CA LYS A 95 -14.93 -7.39 -5.95
C LYS A 95 -13.81 -6.88 -6.85
N PRO A 96 -13.02 -7.76 -7.45
CA PRO A 96 -12.13 -7.36 -8.53
C PRO A 96 -12.92 -6.96 -9.77
N GLN A 97 -12.31 -6.18 -10.63
CA GLN A 97 -12.97 -5.67 -11.86
C GLN A 97 -13.25 -6.79 -12.89
N ASN A 98 -12.55 -7.88 -12.79
CA ASN A 98 -12.54 -8.96 -13.78
C ASN A 98 -13.25 -10.24 -13.31
N ASN A 99 -13.85 -10.25 -12.13
CA ASN A 99 -14.64 -11.39 -11.68
C ASN A 99 -15.70 -10.99 -10.63
N SER A 100 -16.68 -11.86 -10.36
CA SER A 100 -17.80 -11.57 -9.45
C SER A 100 -17.59 -12.05 -8.01
N LYS A 101 -16.52 -12.79 -7.74
CA LYS A 101 -16.21 -13.28 -6.38
C LYS A 101 -15.79 -12.13 -5.48
N GLU A 102 -16.27 -12.16 -4.24
CA GLU A 102 -15.90 -11.18 -3.22
C GLU A 102 -14.71 -11.64 -2.38
N TYR A 103 -13.89 -10.68 -1.97
CA TYR A 103 -12.71 -10.90 -1.14
C TYR A 103 -12.73 -9.95 0.06
N PRO A 104 -12.16 -10.32 1.22
CA PRO A 104 -12.05 -9.42 2.35
C PRO A 104 -11.31 -8.12 1.97
N LEU A 105 -11.94 -6.98 2.22
CA LEU A 105 -11.37 -5.68 1.89
C LEU A 105 -10.04 -5.45 2.63
N GLU A 106 -9.95 -5.89 3.89
CA GLU A 106 -8.73 -5.78 4.69
C GLU A 106 -7.54 -6.54 4.09
N ASP A 107 -7.79 -7.67 3.40
CA ASP A 107 -6.72 -8.45 2.75
C ASP A 107 -6.17 -7.70 1.53
N VAL A 108 -7.05 -7.11 0.73
CA VAL A 108 -6.63 -6.32 -0.43
C VAL A 108 -5.87 -5.06 0.00
N ILE A 109 -6.37 -4.34 1.03
CA ILE A 109 -5.68 -3.17 1.59
C ILE A 109 -4.32 -3.57 2.16
N SER A 110 -4.23 -4.72 2.85
CA SER A 110 -2.96 -5.19 3.40
C SER A 110 -1.90 -5.39 2.33
N LYS A 111 -2.28 -5.89 1.15
CA LYS A 111 -1.35 -6.06 0.02
C LYS A 111 -0.91 -4.72 -0.59
N VAL A 112 -1.78 -3.73 -0.63
CA VAL A 112 -1.39 -2.37 -1.02
C VAL A 112 -0.37 -1.80 -0.03
N LEU A 113 -0.64 -1.91 1.26
CA LEU A 113 0.25 -1.39 2.31
C LEU A 113 1.59 -2.15 2.35
N GLU A 114 1.58 -3.46 2.15
CA GLU A 114 2.78 -4.31 2.06
C GLU A 114 3.68 -3.86 0.89
N TYR A 115 3.10 -3.67 -0.29
CA TYR A 115 3.83 -3.17 -1.46
C TYR A 115 4.49 -1.81 -1.19
N ILE A 116 3.74 -0.86 -0.60
CA ILE A 116 4.27 0.46 -0.29
C ILE A 116 5.39 0.38 0.75
N LYS A 117 5.26 -0.50 1.76
CA LYS A 117 6.30 -0.75 2.74
C LYS A 117 7.59 -1.24 2.08
N GLU A 118 7.50 -2.17 1.15
CA GLU A 118 8.65 -2.71 0.42
C GLU A 118 9.34 -1.63 -0.42
N GLU A 119 8.59 -0.81 -1.15
CA GLU A 119 9.14 0.33 -1.90
C GLU A 119 9.80 1.36 -0.98
N ALA A 120 9.18 1.64 0.19
CA ALA A 120 9.79 2.54 1.18
C ALA A 120 11.09 1.98 1.75
N ILE A 121 11.13 0.70 2.11
CA ILE A 121 12.34 0.02 2.60
C ILE A 121 13.45 0.12 1.54
N LYS A 122 13.13 -0.15 0.28
CA LYS A 122 14.09 -0.06 -0.82
C LYS A 122 14.66 1.35 -0.95
N SER A 123 13.78 2.38 -1.02
CA SER A 123 14.22 3.76 -1.08
C SER A 123 15.09 4.18 0.11
N ILE A 124 14.73 3.75 1.33
CA ILE A 124 15.52 4.02 2.54
C ILE A 124 16.89 3.34 2.45
N LYS A 125 16.94 2.09 2.00
CA LYS A 125 18.18 1.33 1.88
C LYS A 125 19.11 1.88 0.80
N ASP A 126 18.56 2.37 -0.30
CA ASP A 126 19.32 3.02 -1.37
C ASP A 126 19.95 4.32 -0.88
N ASN A 127 19.27 5.08 -0.02
CA ASN A 127 19.80 6.30 0.59
C ASN A 127 20.73 6.03 1.78
N ASN A 128 20.41 5.05 2.62
CA ASN A 128 21.22 4.67 3.78
C ASN A 128 21.12 3.16 4.09
N PRO A 129 22.05 2.35 3.55
CA PRO A 129 22.03 0.89 3.73
C PRO A 129 22.18 0.42 5.19
N LYS A 130 22.65 1.29 6.09
CA LYS A 130 22.89 0.95 7.51
C LYS A 130 21.62 0.96 8.36
N ILE A 131 20.51 1.53 7.88
CA ILE A 131 19.23 1.53 8.60
C ILE A 131 18.73 0.10 8.72
N LYS A 132 18.38 -0.32 9.94
CA LYS A 132 17.76 -1.62 10.20
C LYS A 132 16.24 -1.50 10.17
N LEU A 133 15.52 -2.58 9.85
CA LEU A 133 14.06 -2.56 9.72
C LEU A 133 13.37 -2.15 11.03
N GLU A 134 13.88 -2.61 12.17
CA GLU A 134 13.37 -2.25 13.49
C GLU A 134 13.56 -0.77 13.88
N GLN A 135 14.33 -0.01 13.09
CA GLN A 135 14.51 1.44 13.26
C GLN A 135 13.55 2.28 12.41
N ILE A 136 12.68 1.62 11.63
CA ILE A 136 11.69 2.28 10.77
C ILE A 136 10.32 2.22 11.45
N LYS A 137 9.70 3.40 11.63
CA LYS A 137 8.32 3.54 12.11
C LYS A 137 7.42 3.93 10.94
N TYR A 138 6.26 3.27 10.84
CA TYR A 138 5.26 3.59 9.83
C TYR A 138 4.09 4.37 10.43
N VAL A 139 3.54 5.30 9.66
CA VAL A 139 2.35 6.09 9.98
C VAL A 139 1.43 6.05 8.76
N VAL A 140 0.24 5.50 8.91
CA VAL A 140 -0.78 5.51 7.86
C VAL A 140 -1.80 6.58 8.20
N THR A 141 -2.02 7.52 7.28
CA THR A 141 -3.01 8.58 7.48
C THR A 141 -4.41 8.09 7.11
N VAL A 142 -5.38 8.45 7.94
CA VAL A 142 -6.80 8.17 7.70
C VAL A 142 -7.62 9.45 7.89
N PRO A 143 -8.72 9.64 7.14
CA PRO A 143 -9.61 10.79 7.31
C PRO A 143 -10.17 10.86 8.74
N ALA A 144 -10.24 12.08 9.28
CA ALA A 144 -10.77 12.30 10.63
C ALA A 144 -12.25 11.88 10.77
N ILE A 145 -13.01 12.00 9.68
CA ILE A 145 -14.44 11.68 9.61
C ILE A 145 -14.77 10.18 9.65
N TRP A 146 -13.76 9.32 9.51
CA TRP A 146 -13.98 7.87 9.52
C TRP A 146 -14.45 7.39 10.89
N ASP A 147 -15.43 6.52 10.88
CA ASP A 147 -15.91 5.83 12.07
C ASP A 147 -14.92 4.77 12.58
N LEU A 148 -15.26 4.14 13.70
CA LEU A 148 -14.42 3.11 14.32
C LEU A 148 -14.32 1.85 13.48
N SER A 149 -15.34 1.52 12.68
CA SER A 149 -15.35 0.34 11.80
C SER A 149 -14.32 0.49 10.68
N MET A 150 -14.33 1.62 9.97
CA MET A 150 -13.37 1.94 8.91
C MET A 150 -11.93 1.98 9.45
N LYS A 151 -11.73 2.61 10.61
CA LYS A 151 -10.43 2.63 11.30
C LYS A 151 -9.99 1.23 11.70
N GLY A 152 -10.92 0.38 12.15
CA GLY A 152 -10.66 -1.02 12.50
C GLY A 152 -10.15 -1.84 11.31
N ILE A 153 -10.73 -1.69 10.12
CA ILE A 153 -10.26 -2.34 8.89
C ILE A 153 -8.82 -1.91 8.57
N MET A 154 -8.53 -0.61 8.65
CA MET A 154 -7.17 -0.10 8.38
C MET A 154 -6.14 -0.58 9.39
N ILE A 155 -6.50 -0.69 10.67
CA ILE A 155 -5.62 -1.25 11.71
C ILE A 155 -5.29 -2.70 11.37
N LYS A 156 -6.30 -3.55 11.12
CA LYS A 156 -6.10 -4.95 10.75
C LYS A 156 -5.27 -5.12 9.47
N ALA A 157 -5.55 -4.30 8.45
CA ALA A 157 -4.77 -4.30 7.21
C ALA A 157 -3.30 -3.90 7.46
N SER A 158 -3.07 -2.91 8.33
CA SER A 158 -1.72 -2.48 8.72
C SER A 158 -0.96 -3.55 9.51
N GLU A 159 -1.66 -4.27 10.40
CA GLU A 159 -1.10 -5.43 11.12
C GLU A 159 -0.70 -6.54 10.15
N LYS A 160 -1.60 -6.94 9.23
CA LYS A 160 -1.33 -7.96 8.20
C LYS A 160 -0.17 -7.57 7.29
N ALA A 161 -0.05 -6.28 6.94
CA ALA A 161 1.06 -5.75 6.14
C ALA A 161 2.39 -5.65 6.93
N GLY A 162 2.37 -5.90 8.25
CA GLY A 162 3.55 -5.80 9.11
C GLY A 162 4.06 -4.37 9.26
N LEU A 163 3.16 -3.38 9.29
CA LEU A 163 3.48 -1.98 9.56
C LEU A 163 3.48 -1.65 11.04
N LEU A 164 2.72 -2.40 11.83
CA LEU A 164 2.69 -2.25 13.28
C LEU A 164 3.77 -3.14 13.89
N ASN A 165 4.71 -2.54 14.60
CA ASN A 165 5.67 -3.30 15.39
C ASN A 165 4.87 -4.07 16.45
N GLN A 166 4.94 -5.40 16.46
CA GLN A 166 4.50 -6.20 17.60
C GLN A 166 5.46 -5.88 18.75
N ASN A 167 5.01 -5.03 19.67
CA ASN A 167 5.66 -4.86 20.98
C ASN A 167 5.23 -5.97 21.90
#